data_7c65350f6c9b466b503550ff6a7808d1
#
_entry.id   7c65350f6c9b466b503550ff6a7808d1
#
_cell.length_a   1.000
_cell.length_b   1.000
_cell.length_c   1.000
_cell.angle_alpha   90.00
_cell.angle_beta   90.00
_cell.angle_gamma   90.00
#
_symmetry.space_group_name_H-M   'P 1'
#
loop_
_entity.id
_entity.type
_entity.pdbx_description
1 polymer ?
#
loop_
_entity_poly.entity_id
_entity_poly.type
_entity_poly.pdbx_seq_one_letter_code
_entity_poly.pdbx_strand_id
1 'polypeptide(L)'
;MQPREARFPRLVVAALRGGSGKTIVSIGIIAALRSQGVVVAPFKKGPDYIDAGWLALAASRPCYNLDTFLLDSDLVRRSFCTHSSAADVALIEGNRGLFDGIDLDGXTSTSELAKLLKSPVVMCVDCTKTTRTMAAVIAGCVRFDSDVMLRGVILNHVAGARHESILRRSXEHYSGVPVIGAVPKLGRQIFPERHMGLVPTPEHAWAADSLQAVGRIAAQHIDLEALLRIAREAPPVSGVCQSLDPNGPEGRRVAGQAALCRIGILQDAAFQFYYPENIEALQAAGAEIRFVSPLREETLPDIDALYIGGGFPETHAQELSAN
;
A
#
# COMPACT_ATOMS: atom_id res chain seq x y z
N MET A 1 15.69 -3.33 -32.49
CA MET A 1 14.57 -3.86 -31.70
C MET A 1 14.08 -2.73 -30.79
N GLN A 2 12.83 -2.27 -31.01
CA GLN A 2 12.24 -1.29 -30.09
C GLN A 2 12.07 -1.95 -28.72
N PRO A 3 12.42 -1.27 -27.65
CA PRO A 3 12.25 -1.84 -26.32
C PRO A 3 10.75 -2.14 -26.08
N ARG A 4 10.46 -3.34 -25.67
CA ARG A 4 9.09 -3.71 -25.27
C ARG A 4 8.69 -2.85 -24.08
N GLU A 5 7.72 -1.98 -24.30
CA GLU A 5 7.14 -1.22 -23.21
C GLU A 5 6.49 -2.18 -22.20
N ALA A 6 7.02 -2.20 -21.00
CA ALA A 6 6.50 -3.09 -19.96
C ALA A 6 5.13 -2.61 -19.49
N ARG A 7 4.15 -3.49 -19.56
CA ARG A 7 2.80 -3.23 -19.04
C ARG A 7 2.67 -3.89 -17.69
N PHE A 8 2.40 -3.09 -16.69
CA PHE A 8 2.13 -3.54 -15.33
C PHE A 8 0.69 -3.15 -14.99
N PRO A 9 -0.26 -4.12 -14.94
CA PRO A 9 -1.59 -3.79 -14.43
C PRO A 9 -1.46 -3.19 -13.04
N ARG A 10 -2.04 -2.00 -12.85
CA ARG A 10 -1.90 -1.27 -11.58
C ARG A 10 -3.07 -0.34 -11.34
N LEU A 11 -3.30 -0.03 -10.08
CA LEU A 11 -4.25 1.01 -9.71
C LEU A 11 -3.85 1.66 -8.39
N VAL A 12 -4.29 2.89 -8.20
CA VAL A 12 -4.14 3.61 -6.94
C VAL A 12 -5.49 3.61 -6.23
N VAL A 13 -5.50 3.16 -4.97
CA VAL A 13 -6.67 3.35 -4.09
C VAL A 13 -6.47 4.65 -3.33
N ALA A 14 -7.32 5.63 -3.59
CA ALA A 14 -7.25 6.96 -2.98
C ALA A 14 -8.50 7.24 -2.15
N ALA A 15 -8.52 8.35 -1.43
CA ALA A 15 -9.68 8.77 -0.64
C ALA A 15 -9.80 10.29 -0.69
N LEU A 16 -10.92 10.82 -0.17
CA LEU A 16 -11.11 12.27 -0.06
C LEU A 16 -10.33 12.87 1.11
N ARG A 17 -10.04 12.04 2.12
CA ARG A 17 -9.34 12.48 3.36
C ARG A 17 -8.84 11.26 4.13
N GLY A 18 -8.04 11.51 5.15
CA GLY A 18 -7.68 10.47 6.12
C GLY A 18 -8.92 9.94 6.84
N GLY A 19 -8.86 8.72 7.32
CA GLY A 19 -9.96 8.10 8.08
C GLY A 19 -11.16 7.65 7.24
N SER A 20 -11.05 7.62 5.92
CA SER A 20 -12.15 7.17 5.04
C SER A 20 -12.26 5.63 4.96
N GLY A 21 -11.40 4.90 5.67
CA GLY A 21 -11.40 3.43 5.62
C GLY A 21 -10.62 2.85 4.44
N LYS A 22 -9.85 3.66 3.75
CA LYS A 22 -9.06 3.28 2.58
C LYS A 22 -8.18 2.06 2.85
N THR A 23 -7.47 2.05 3.99
CA THR A 23 -6.54 0.97 4.34
C THR A 23 -7.27 -0.36 4.51
N ILE A 24 -8.40 -0.36 5.22
CA ILE A 24 -9.19 -1.59 5.41
C ILE A 24 -9.72 -2.11 4.06
N VAL A 25 -10.16 -1.19 3.19
CA VAL A 25 -10.63 -1.54 1.84
C VAL A 25 -9.46 -2.11 1.01
N SER A 26 -8.29 -1.50 1.05
CA SER A 26 -7.09 -1.97 0.32
C SER A 26 -6.67 -3.36 0.80
N ILE A 27 -6.60 -3.56 2.13
CA ILE A 27 -6.29 -4.86 2.75
C ILE A 27 -7.31 -5.91 2.27
N GLY A 28 -8.60 -5.58 2.33
CA GLY A 28 -9.67 -6.47 1.91
C GLY A 28 -9.57 -6.88 0.44
N ILE A 29 -9.30 -5.92 -0.44
CA ILE A 29 -9.11 -6.17 -1.87
C ILE A 29 -7.93 -7.13 -2.09
N ILE A 30 -6.78 -6.83 -1.46
CA ILE A 30 -5.57 -7.66 -1.60
C ILE A 30 -5.84 -9.09 -1.10
N ALA A 31 -6.45 -9.23 0.09
CA ALA A 31 -6.76 -10.54 0.66
C ALA A 31 -7.74 -11.33 -0.22
N ALA A 32 -8.77 -10.67 -0.76
CA ALA A 32 -9.74 -11.29 -1.64
C ALA A 32 -9.12 -11.74 -2.97
N LEU A 33 -8.31 -10.88 -3.59
CA LEU A 33 -7.60 -11.23 -4.84
C LEU A 33 -6.64 -12.39 -4.61
N ARG A 34 -5.89 -12.36 -3.53
CA ARG A 34 -4.96 -13.43 -3.17
C ARG A 34 -5.69 -14.76 -2.97
N SER A 35 -6.87 -14.75 -2.35
CA SER A 35 -7.68 -15.97 -2.17
C SER A 35 -8.16 -16.57 -3.49
N GLN A 36 -8.19 -15.76 -4.57
CA GLN A 36 -8.50 -16.19 -5.94
C GLN A 36 -7.26 -16.59 -6.73
N GLY A 37 -6.07 -16.61 -6.10
CA GLY A 37 -4.82 -16.96 -6.73
C GLY A 37 -4.14 -15.83 -7.49
N VAL A 38 -4.62 -14.58 -7.35
CA VAL A 38 -4.03 -13.41 -8.01
C VAL A 38 -2.85 -12.91 -7.17
N VAL A 39 -1.69 -12.77 -7.79
CA VAL A 39 -0.48 -12.26 -7.13
C VAL A 39 -0.51 -10.72 -7.15
N VAL A 40 -0.65 -10.12 -5.97
CA VAL A 40 -0.74 -8.67 -5.84
C VAL A 40 0.60 -8.11 -5.32
N ALA A 41 1.16 -7.11 -6.01
CA ALA A 41 2.30 -6.33 -5.50
C ALA A 41 1.74 -5.12 -4.74
N PRO A 42 1.88 -5.09 -3.41
CA PRO A 42 1.37 -3.96 -2.63
C PRO A 42 2.39 -2.84 -2.55
N PHE A 43 1.91 -1.61 -2.66
CA PHE A 43 2.70 -0.40 -2.45
C PHE A 43 1.95 0.58 -1.56
N LYS A 44 2.71 1.32 -0.76
CA LYS A 44 2.16 2.40 0.06
C LYS A 44 2.75 3.74 -0.40
N LYS A 45 1.92 4.73 -0.64
CA LYS A 45 2.39 6.09 -0.95
C LYS A 45 2.87 6.76 0.35
N GLY A 46 4.08 7.31 0.31
CA GLY A 46 4.64 8.07 1.42
C GLY A 46 5.27 7.21 2.52
N PRO A 47 5.75 7.85 3.60
CA PRO A 47 6.59 7.19 4.61
C PRO A 47 5.75 6.54 5.74
N ASP A 48 4.97 5.53 5.41
CA ASP A 48 4.05 4.87 6.35
C ASP A 48 4.48 3.42 6.55
N TYR A 49 4.80 3.05 7.77
CA TYR A 49 5.23 1.69 8.12
C TYR A 49 4.07 0.78 8.52
N ILE A 50 3.05 1.34 9.18
CA ILE A 50 1.96 0.56 9.78
C ILE A 50 1.03 0.02 8.69
N ASP A 51 0.50 0.92 7.85
CA ASP A 51 -0.35 0.52 6.73
C ASP A 51 0.42 -0.40 5.78
N ALA A 52 1.71 -0.07 5.50
CA ALA A 52 2.57 -0.91 4.65
C ALA A 52 2.71 -2.33 5.22
N GLY A 53 2.84 -2.46 6.54
CA GLY A 53 2.90 -3.76 7.21
C GLY A 53 1.63 -4.59 6.99
N TRP A 54 0.46 -3.96 7.10
CA TRP A 54 -0.81 -4.64 6.85
C TRP A 54 -0.99 -5.05 5.40
N LEU A 55 -0.60 -4.17 4.46
CA LEU A 55 -0.66 -4.47 3.03
C LEU A 55 0.28 -5.63 2.68
N ALA A 56 1.48 -5.65 3.27
CA ALA A 56 2.45 -6.74 3.08
C ALA A 56 1.87 -8.07 3.59
N LEU A 57 1.28 -8.06 4.79
CA LEU A 57 0.70 -9.26 5.39
C LEU A 57 -0.46 -9.78 4.52
N ALA A 58 -1.33 -8.89 4.03
CA ALA A 58 -2.45 -9.27 3.16
C ALA A 58 -1.97 -9.90 1.86
N ALA A 59 -0.91 -9.32 1.26
CA ALA A 59 -0.35 -9.81 -0.01
C ALA A 59 0.58 -11.02 0.16
N SER A 60 1.05 -11.30 1.38
CA SER A 60 2.12 -12.25 1.68
C SER A 60 3.39 -11.93 0.87
N ARG A 61 3.70 -10.64 0.74
CA ARG A 61 4.83 -10.09 -0.01
C ARG A 61 5.26 -8.77 0.62
N PRO A 62 6.51 -8.36 0.50
CA PRO A 62 6.92 -7.04 0.97
C PRO A 62 6.07 -5.94 0.33
N CYS A 63 5.77 -4.90 1.11
CA CYS A 63 5.11 -3.68 0.63
C CYS A 63 6.17 -2.58 0.57
N TYR A 64 6.34 -1.99 -0.60
CA TYR A 64 7.34 -0.96 -0.83
C TYR A 64 6.71 0.43 -0.77
N ASN A 65 7.48 1.41 -0.27
CA ASN A 65 6.99 2.77 -0.12
C ASN A 65 7.38 3.63 -1.33
N LEU A 66 6.37 4.19 -2.00
CA LEU A 66 6.58 5.10 -3.13
C LEU A 66 6.44 6.53 -2.61
N ASP A 67 7.56 7.15 -2.26
CA ASP A 67 7.59 8.45 -1.60
C ASP A 67 8.22 9.49 -2.53
N THR A 68 7.37 10.35 -3.10
CA THR A 68 7.78 11.40 -4.02
C THR A 68 8.39 12.63 -3.33
N PHE A 69 8.47 12.62 -1.99
CA PHE A 69 9.19 13.64 -1.22
C PHE A 69 10.65 13.21 -0.98
N LEU A 70 10.85 11.95 -0.59
CA LEU A 70 12.19 11.43 -0.24
C LEU A 70 12.97 10.96 -1.47
N LEU A 71 12.28 10.55 -2.53
CA LEU A 71 12.89 9.91 -3.70
C LEU A 71 12.58 10.73 -4.96
N ASP A 72 13.53 10.77 -5.87
CA ASP A 72 13.28 11.37 -7.20
C ASP A 72 12.32 10.49 -8.02
N SER A 73 11.72 11.09 -9.03
CA SER A 73 10.70 10.46 -9.87
C SER A 73 11.20 9.19 -10.57
N ASP A 74 12.46 9.16 -10.98
CA ASP A 74 13.02 7.99 -11.67
C ASP A 74 13.25 6.84 -10.72
N LEU A 75 13.67 7.12 -9.49
CA LEU A 75 13.84 6.09 -8.47
C LEU A 75 12.48 5.51 -8.06
N VAL A 76 11.44 6.37 -7.93
CA VAL A 76 10.06 5.91 -7.67
C VAL A 76 9.59 4.97 -8.79
N ARG A 77 9.79 5.36 -10.07
CA ARG A 77 9.41 4.51 -11.21
C ARG A 77 10.19 3.19 -11.21
N ARG A 78 11.51 3.24 -10.95
CA ARG A 78 12.36 2.04 -10.90
C ARG A 78 11.89 1.09 -9.81
N SER A 79 11.69 1.60 -8.60
CA SER A 79 11.18 0.79 -7.47
C SER A 79 9.86 0.13 -7.85
N PHE A 80 8.93 0.91 -8.39
CA PHE A 80 7.63 0.39 -8.84
C PHE A 80 7.81 -0.75 -9.86
N CYS A 81 8.60 -0.55 -10.92
CA CYS A 81 8.80 -1.55 -11.98
C CYS A 81 9.42 -2.83 -11.44
N THR A 82 10.49 -2.68 -10.64
CA THR A 82 11.21 -3.82 -10.07
C THR A 82 10.26 -4.70 -9.25
N HIS A 83 9.51 -4.09 -8.34
CA HIS A 83 8.72 -4.83 -7.36
C HIS A 83 7.35 -5.26 -7.90
N SER A 84 6.95 -4.75 -9.09
CA SER A 84 5.73 -5.19 -9.79
C SER A 84 5.99 -6.36 -10.75
N SER A 85 7.23 -6.65 -11.12
CA SER A 85 7.57 -7.53 -12.24
C SER A 85 7.07 -8.97 -12.10
N ALA A 86 6.92 -9.47 -10.87
CA ALA A 86 6.47 -10.83 -10.60
C ALA A 86 5.02 -10.87 -10.05
N ALA A 87 4.22 -9.87 -10.38
CA ALA A 87 2.84 -9.79 -9.89
C ALA A 87 1.85 -9.70 -11.05
N ASP A 88 0.62 -10.15 -10.82
CA ASP A 88 -0.47 -10.02 -11.78
C ASP A 88 -1.03 -8.60 -11.79
N VAL A 89 -0.99 -7.94 -10.64
CA VAL A 89 -1.49 -6.57 -10.46
C VAL A 89 -0.75 -5.87 -9.32
N ALA A 90 -0.51 -4.59 -9.48
CA ALA A 90 0.01 -3.73 -8.40
C ALA A 90 -1.12 -2.90 -7.81
N LEU A 91 -1.23 -2.89 -6.49
CA LEU A 91 -2.16 -2.03 -5.77
C LEU A 91 -1.36 -1.03 -4.95
N ILE A 92 -1.55 0.25 -5.25
CA ILE A 92 -0.85 1.34 -4.57
C ILE A 92 -1.86 2.03 -3.64
N GLU A 93 -1.65 1.94 -2.35
CA GLU A 93 -2.49 2.69 -1.42
C GLU A 93 -1.98 4.11 -1.27
N GLY A 94 -2.85 5.08 -1.55
CA GLY A 94 -2.57 6.50 -1.37
C GLY A 94 -2.51 6.92 0.10
N ASN A 95 -2.20 8.18 0.33
CA ASN A 95 -2.14 8.77 1.67
C ASN A 95 -2.99 10.04 1.70
N ARG A 96 -3.60 10.34 2.85
CA ARG A 96 -4.49 11.50 3.05
C ARG A 96 -5.58 11.58 1.98
N GLY A 97 -5.93 12.78 1.52
CA GLY A 97 -6.82 12.98 0.38
C GLY A 97 -6.08 12.89 -0.95
N LEU A 98 -6.82 12.64 -2.03
CA LEU A 98 -6.27 12.44 -3.37
C LEU A 98 -5.35 13.59 -3.80
N PHE A 99 -5.74 14.83 -3.53
CA PHE A 99 -5.03 16.02 -3.96
C PHE A 99 -4.20 16.68 -2.83
N ASP A 100 -4.20 16.10 -1.62
CA ASP A 100 -3.49 16.69 -0.48
C ASP A 100 -1.98 16.49 -0.62
N GLY A 101 -1.28 17.57 -0.88
CA GLY A 101 0.18 17.63 -0.96
C GLY A 101 0.79 18.50 0.13
N ILE A 102 2.03 18.87 -0.06
CA ILE A 102 2.78 19.71 0.89
C ILE A 102 2.70 21.21 0.55
N ASP A 103 2.15 21.53 -0.61
CA ASP A 103 2.10 22.91 -1.10
C ASP A 103 0.80 23.16 -1.89
N LEU A 104 0.66 24.36 -2.41
CA LEU A 104 -0.51 24.77 -3.19
C LEU A 104 -0.70 23.95 -4.47
N ASP A 105 0.38 23.53 -5.08
CA ASP A 105 0.36 22.76 -6.34
C ASP A 105 0.19 21.26 -6.11
N GLY A 106 0.16 20.86 -4.84
CA GLY A 106 -0.06 19.47 -4.46
C GLY A 106 1.16 18.54 -4.62
N UNK A 107 2.20 18.89 -4.76
CA UNK A 107 3.32 18.13 -4.88
C UNK A 107 3.29 17.11 -3.89
N THR A 108 3.78 16.14 -4.11
CA THR A 108 3.77 14.92 -3.32
C THR A 108 2.41 14.30 -2.98
N SER A 109 1.33 14.78 -3.58
CA SER A 109 0.00 14.20 -3.33
C SER A 109 -0.14 12.82 -3.95
N THR A 110 -1.22 12.12 -3.61
CA THR A 110 -1.59 10.84 -4.23
C THR A 110 -1.85 11.02 -5.74
N SER A 111 -2.45 12.15 -6.13
CA SER A 111 -2.69 12.45 -7.55
C SER A 111 -1.39 12.59 -8.34
N GLU A 112 -0.36 13.24 -7.77
CA GLU A 112 0.94 13.38 -8.43
C GLU A 112 1.62 12.02 -8.62
N LEU A 113 1.56 11.16 -7.61
CA LEU A 113 2.08 9.79 -7.75
C LEU A 113 1.29 9.00 -8.82
N ALA A 114 -0.04 9.14 -8.85
CA ALA A 114 -0.87 8.46 -9.85
C ALA A 114 -0.52 8.93 -11.27
N LYS A 115 -0.30 10.24 -11.47
CA LYS A 115 0.13 10.79 -12.76
C LYS A 115 1.54 10.32 -13.13
N LEU A 116 2.47 10.36 -12.17
CA LEU A 116 3.86 9.91 -12.35
C LEU A 116 3.91 8.46 -12.87
N LEU A 117 3.07 7.60 -12.30
CA LEU A 117 3.01 6.19 -12.69
C LEU A 117 1.97 5.92 -13.79
N LYS A 118 1.26 6.95 -14.26
CA LYS A 118 0.14 6.81 -15.22
C LYS A 118 -0.84 5.73 -14.74
N SER A 119 -1.23 5.80 -13.47
CA SER A 119 -2.02 4.77 -12.81
C SER A 119 -3.48 5.18 -12.69
N PRO A 120 -4.43 4.33 -13.12
CA PRO A 120 -5.84 4.58 -12.81
C PRO A 120 -6.08 4.68 -11.31
N VAL A 121 -7.03 5.52 -10.93
CA VAL A 121 -7.38 5.79 -9.53
C VAL A 121 -8.78 5.23 -9.25
N VAL A 122 -8.92 4.53 -8.13
CA VAL A 122 -10.20 4.11 -7.55
C VAL A 122 -10.35 4.85 -6.22
N MET A 123 -11.44 5.61 -6.09
CA MET A 123 -11.70 6.40 -4.88
C MET A 123 -12.51 5.60 -3.86
N CYS A 124 -11.95 5.42 -2.67
CA CYS A 124 -12.69 4.93 -1.50
C CYS A 124 -13.30 6.15 -0.80
N VAL A 125 -14.64 6.22 -0.76
CA VAL A 125 -15.34 7.39 -0.22
C VAL A 125 -16.19 7.02 1.00
N ASP A 126 -15.98 7.75 2.09
CA ASP A 126 -16.81 7.60 3.31
C ASP A 126 -18.18 8.22 3.04
N CYS A 127 -19.22 7.38 3.01
CA CYS A 127 -20.57 7.79 2.69
C CYS A 127 -21.44 8.06 3.94
N THR A 128 -20.82 8.14 5.12
CA THR A 128 -21.56 8.41 6.36
C THR A 128 -22.38 9.69 6.24
N LYS A 129 -23.68 9.57 6.45
CA LYS A 129 -24.65 10.71 6.46
C LYS A 129 -24.62 11.57 5.20
N THR A 130 -24.29 10.99 4.03
CA THR A 130 -24.29 11.70 2.75
C THR A 130 -24.98 10.86 1.66
N THR A 131 -25.53 11.50 0.66
CA THR A 131 -26.09 10.84 -0.52
C THR A 131 -25.65 11.60 -1.78
N ARG A 132 -26.55 12.36 -2.43
CA ARG A 132 -26.31 13.08 -3.68
C ARG A 132 -25.14 14.08 -3.58
N THR A 133 -24.89 14.67 -2.40
CA THR A 133 -23.76 15.56 -2.18
C THR A 133 -22.41 14.87 -2.52
N MET A 134 -22.30 13.57 -2.24
CA MET A 134 -21.08 12.83 -2.59
C MET A 134 -20.84 12.82 -4.11
N ALA A 135 -21.90 12.78 -4.92
CA ALA A 135 -21.76 12.86 -6.37
C ALA A 135 -21.19 14.21 -6.82
N ALA A 136 -21.58 15.31 -6.16
CA ALA A 136 -21.01 16.63 -6.44
C ALA A 136 -19.51 16.68 -6.10
N VAL A 137 -19.12 16.06 -4.98
CA VAL A 137 -17.71 15.98 -4.57
C VAL A 137 -16.89 15.20 -5.61
N ILE A 138 -17.38 14.02 -6.02
CA ILE A 138 -16.66 13.19 -7.01
C ILE A 138 -16.61 13.90 -8.37
N ALA A 139 -17.69 14.55 -8.80
CA ALA A 139 -17.70 15.35 -10.03
C ALA A 139 -16.69 16.50 -9.95
N GLY A 140 -16.53 17.10 -8.77
CA GLY A 140 -15.48 18.08 -8.49
C GLY A 140 -14.09 17.49 -8.66
N CYS A 141 -13.83 16.32 -8.09
CA CYS A 141 -12.53 15.64 -8.22
C CYS A 141 -12.19 15.34 -9.69
N VAL A 142 -13.16 14.89 -10.48
CA VAL A 142 -12.96 14.59 -11.90
C VAL A 142 -12.56 15.85 -12.69
N ARG A 143 -13.10 17.00 -12.31
CA ARG A 143 -12.85 18.27 -13.01
C ARG A 143 -11.65 19.03 -12.47
N PHE A 144 -11.26 18.78 -11.22
CA PHE A 144 -10.19 19.49 -10.54
C PHE A 144 -8.85 19.26 -11.22
N ASP A 145 -8.57 18.02 -11.63
CA ASP A 145 -7.36 17.66 -12.37
C ASP A 145 -7.71 16.57 -13.38
N SER A 146 -7.81 16.97 -14.66
CA SER A 146 -8.21 16.10 -15.77
C SER A 146 -7.16 15.03 -16.11
N ASP A 147 -5.93 15.20 -15.64
CA ASP A 147 -4.84 14.24 -15.91
C ASP A 147 -4.90 13.05 -14.95
N VAL A 148 -5.68 13.16 -13.89
CA VAL A 148 -5.91 12.04 -12.95
C VAL A 148 -6.97 11.10 -13.55
N MET A 149 -6.58 9.87 -13.82
CA MET A 149 -7.47 8.86 -14.40
C MET A 149 -8.39 8.26 -13.33
N LEU A 150 -9.40 9.01 -12.88
CA LEU A 150 -10.37 8.51 -11.90
C LEU A 150 -11.33 7.54 -12.60
N ARG A 151 -11.20 6.23 -12.34
CA ARG A 151 -11.88 5.15 -13.08
C ARG A 151 -12.91 4.37 -12.29
N GLY A 152 -12.99 4.59 -10.98
CA GLY A 152 -13.96 3.86 -10.16
C GLY A 152 -14.14 4.47 -8.79
N VAL A 153 -15.28 4.17 -8.17
CA VAL A 153 -15.57 4.57 -6.79
C VAL A 153 -15.99 3.34 -5.99
N ILE A 154 -15.45 3.21 -4.79
CA ILE A 154 -15.92 2.26 -3.78
C ILE A 154 -16.58 3.08 -2.68
N LEU A 155 -17.88 2.85 -2.50
CA LEU A 155 -18.65 3.47 -1.42
C LEU A 155 -18.35 2.74 -0.12
N ASN A 156 -17.90 3.46 0.90
CA ASN A 156 -17.61 2.87 2.22
C ASN A 156 -18.61 3.41 3.24
N HIS A 157 -18.87 2.63 4.30
CA HIS A 157 -19.80 2.94 5.38
C HIS A 157 -21.24 3.15 4.88
N VAL A 158 -21.65 2.31 3.93
CA VAL A 158 -23.02 2.36 3.38
C VAL A 158 -24.01 1.84 4.44
N ALA A 159 -25.10 2.60 4.65
CA ALA A 159 -26.05 2.30 5.73
C ALA A 159 -27.10 1.23 5.36
N GLY A 160 -27.24 0.90 4.06
CA GLY A 160 -28.20 -0.10 3.59
C GLY A 160 -28.57 0.07 2.14
N ALA A 161 -29.42 -0.81 1.62
CA ALA A 161 -29.72 -0.93 0.19
C ALA A 161 -30.27 0.38 -0.42
N ARG A 162 -31.19 1.08 0.29
CA ARG A 162 -31.74 2.34 -0.18
C ARG A 162 -30.62 3.41 -0.29
N HIS A 163 -29.76 3.48 0.70
CA HIS A 163 -28.64 4.42 0.75
C HIS A 163 -27.68 4.14 -0.43
N GLU A 164 -27.32 2.88 -0.63
CA GLU A 164 -26.50 2.44 -1.75
C GLU A 164 -27.10 2.84 -3.09
N SER A 165 -28.38 2.54 -3.29
CA SER A 165 -29.07 2.82 -4.56
C SER A 165 -29.02 4.32 -4.92
N ILE A 166 -29.27 5.20 -3.94
CA ILE A 166 -29.21 6.65 -4.17
C ILE A 166 -27.77 7.09 -4.49
N LEU A 167 -26.80 6.62 -3.73
CA LEU A 167 -25.38 6.96 -3.92
C LEU A 167 -24.89 6.51 -5.30
N ARG A 168 -25.15 5.25 -5.65
CA ARG A 168 -24.72 4.64 -6.92
C ARG A 168 -25.27 5.42 -8.11
N ARG A 169 -26.59 5.60 -8.15
CA ARG A 169 -27.26 6.34 -9.23
C ARG A 169 -26.77 7.78 -9.32
N SER A 170 -26.57 8.43 -8.20
CA SER A 170 -26.05 9.80 -8.19
C SER A 170 -24.60 9.89 -8.67
N UNK A 171 -23.69 8.95 -8.21
CA UNK A 171 -22.49 8.97 -8.54
C UNK A 171 -22.29 8.87 -9.89
N GLU A 172 -22.89 7.85 -10.49
CA GLU A 172 -22.74 7.56 -11.92
C GLU A 172 -23.35 8.63 -12.83
N HIS A 173 -24.53 9.10 -12.47
CA HIS A 173 -25.21 10.12 -13.28
C HIS A 173 -24.47 11.46 -13.36
N TYR A 174 -23.96 11.97 -12.24
CA TYR A 174 -23.37 13.32 -12.20
C TYR A 174 -21.86 13.34 -12.44
N SER A 175 -21.14 12.30 -12.09
CA SER A 175 -19.67 12.27 -12.29
C SER A 175 -19.25 11.43 -13.49
N GLY A 176 -20.09 10.51 -13.94
CA GLY A 176 -19.74 9.56 -14.99
C GLY A 176 -18.79 8.45 -14.53
N VAL A 177 -18.42 8.42 -13.24
CA VAL A 177 -17.48 7.41 -12.71
C VAL A 177 -18.30 6.22 -12.18
N PRO A 178 -17.99 4.98 -12.60
CA PRO A 178 -18.76 3.83 -12.13
C PRO A 178 -18.48 3.52 -10.66
N VAL A 179 -19.52 3.06 -9.96
CA VAL A 179 -19.40 2.57 -8.60
C VAL A 179 -19.13 1.07 -8.66
N ILE A 180 -17.91 0.66 -8.29
CA ILE A 180 -17.46 -0.74 -8.38
C ILE A 180 -17.54 -1.47 -7.04
N GLY A 181 -18.05 -0.81 -5.99
CA GLY A 181 -18.22 -1.48 -4.70
C GLY A 181 -19.03 -0.64 -3.74
N ALA A 182 -19.67 -1.32 -2.78
CA ALA A 182 -20.44 -0.67 -1.72
C ALA A 182 -20.28 -1.48 -0.42
N VAL A 183 -19.36 -1.02 0.42
CA VAL A 183 -18.99 -1.72 1.67
C VAL A 183 -19.84 -1.16 2.81
N PRO A 184 -20.52 -2.02 3.56
CA PRO A 184 -21.31 -1.57 4.71
C PRO A 184 -20.41 -1.10 5.86
N LYS A 185 -21.00 -0.43 6.82
CA LYS A 185 -20.27 -0.03 8.02
C LYS A 185 -19.86 -1.28 8.80
N LEU A 186 -18.58 -1.50 8.97
CA LEU A 186 -18.03 -2.64 9.68
C LEU A 186 -18.09 -2.42 11.19
N GLY A 187 -18.24 -3.53 11.94
CA GLY A 187 -18.17 -3.48 13.40
C GLY A 187 -16.73 -3.20 13.87
N ARG A 188 -16.61 -2.55 15.03
CA ARG A 188 -15.31 -2.16 15.62
C ARG A 188 -14.39 -3.35 15.97
N GLN A 189 -14.93 -4.56 16.02
CA GLN A 189 -14.18 -5.75 16.46
C GLN A 189 -13.24 -6.32 15.38
N ILE A 190 -13.41 -5.95 14.12
CA ILE A 190 -12.62 -6.52 13.02
C ILE A 190 -11.21 -5.97 13.00
N PHE A 191 -11.08 -4.64 13.15
CA PHE A 191 -9.77 -3.99 13.24
C PHE A 191 -9.76 -2.99 14.40
N PRO A 192 -9.02 -3.30 15.47
CA PRO A 192 -8.82 -2.31 16.53
C PRO A 192 -7.98 -1.15 16.00
N GLU A 193 -8.43 0.05 16.25
CA GLU A 193 -7.77 1.28 15.86
C GLU A 193 -7.19 1.96 17.10
N ARG A 194 -6.00 2.49 16.96
CA ARG A 194 -5.41 3.44 17.91
C ARG A 194 -5.61 4.88 17.40
N HIS A 195 -5.24 5.85 18.20
CA HIS A 195 -5.38 7.28 17.87
C HIS A 195 -4.69 7.67 16.54
N MET A 196 -3.69 6.91 16.11
CA MET A 196 -2.93 7.18 14.89
C MET A 196 -3.15 6.17 13.78
N GLY A 197 -4.21 5.35 13.83
CA GLY A 197 -4.52 4.37 12.80
C GLY A 197 -4.64 2.94 13.31
N LEU A 198 -4.29 1.97 12.48
CA LEU A 198 -4.36 0.56 12.83
C LEU A 198 -3.26 0.19 13.84
N VAL A 199 -3.54 -0.81 14.68
CA VAL A 199 -2.51 -1.41 15.54
C VAL A 199 -1.49 -2.11 14.62
N PRO A 200 -0.17 -1.99 14.88
CA PRO A 200 0.83 -2.68 14.05
C PRO A 200 0.64 -4.19 13.99
N THR A 201 0.98 -4.79 12.87
CA THR A 201 0.76 -6.22 12.63
C THR A 201 1.39 -7.15 13.67
N PRO A 202 2.63 -6.89 14.16
CA PRO A 202 3.22 -7.77 15.18
C PRO A 202 2.50 -7.75 16.53
N GLU A 203 1.72 -6.70 16.81
CA GLU A 203 0.96 -6.57 18.06
C GLU A 203 -0.45 -7.14 17.96
N HIS A 204 -0.91 -7.52 16.77
CA HIS A 204 -2.31 -7.92 16.54
C HIS A 204 -2.45 -9.45 16.62
N ALA A 205 -2.98 -9.93 17.74
CA ALA A 205 -3.12 -11.38 18.01
C ALA A 205 -3.98 -12.11 16.97
N TRP A 206 -4.94 -11.41 16.37
CA TRP A 206 -5.88 -11.99 15.41
C TRP A 206 -5.71 -11.43 13.99
N ALA A 207 -4.48 -11.08 13.63
CA ALA A 207 -4.23 -10.45 12.31
C ALA A 207 -4.73 -11.36 11.16
N ALA A 208 -4.46 -12.65 11.22
CA ALA A 208 -4.89 -13.59 10.17
C ALA A 208 -6.42 -13.66 10.06
N ASP A 209 -7.13 -13.70 11.20
CA ASP A 209 -8.60 -13.75 11.21
C ASP A 209 -9.20 -12.44 10.67
N SER A 210 -8.58 -11.31 11.02
CA SER A 210 -9.00 -9.98 10.52
C SER A 210 -8.84 -9.91 9.01
N LEU A 211 -7.70 -10.37 8.48
CA LEU A 211 -7.45 -10.41 7.03
C LEU A 211 -8.50 -11.27 6.32
N GLN A 212 -8.79 -12.45 6.86
CA GLN A 212 -9.79 -13.34 6.27
C GLN A 212 -11.18 -12.69 6.28
N ALA A 213 -11.53 -12.03 7.39
CA ALA A 213 -12.84 -11.37 7.52
C ALA A 213 -12.99 -10.22 6.49
N VAL A 214 -12.00 -9.32 6.39
CA VAL A 214 -12.12 -8.21 5.43
C VAL A 214 -11.96 -8.67 3.98
N GLY A 215 -11.23 -9.75 3.75
CA GLY A 215 -11.16 -10.37 2.41
C GLY A 215 -12.52 -10.87 1.96
N ARG A 216 -13.26 -11.57 2.85
CA ARG A 216 -14.63 -12.01 2.55
C ARG A 216 -15.56 -10.82 2.29
N ILE A 217 -15.46 -9.76 3.10
CA ILE A 217 -16.27 -8.56 2.91
C ILE A 217 -15.96 -7.91 1.54
N ALA A 218 -14.69 -7.79 1.20
CA ALA A 218 -14.30 -7.23 -0.11
C ALA A 218 -14.85 -8.09 -1.25
N ALA A 219 -14.72 -9.41 -1.15
CA ALA A 219 -15.22 -10.34 -2.18
C ALA A 219 -16.74 -10.25 -2.36
N GLN A 220 -17.48 -9.93 -1.29
CA GLN A 220 -18.95 -9.82 -1.33
C GLN A 220 -19.43 -8.45 -1.83
N HIS A 221 -18.68 -7.40 -1.59
CA HIS A 221 -19.16 -6.02 -1.74
C HIS A 221 -18.41 -5.20 -2.79
N ILE A 222 -17.33 -5.74 -3.37
CA ILE A 222 -16.53 -5.05 -4.39
C ILE A 222 -16.47 -5.92 -5.64
N ASP A 223 -16.71 -5.31 -6.80
CA ASP A 223 -16.54 -5.97 -8.10
C ASP A 223 -15.04 -6.07 -8.41
N LEU A 224 -14.42 -7.18 -8.00
CA LEU A 224 -12.99 -7.41 -8.19
C LEU A 224 -12.61 -7.56 -9.66
N GLU A 225 -13.54 -8.03 -10.52
CA GLU A 225 -13.30 -8.10 -11.96
C GLU A 225 -13.23 -6.71 -12.57
N ALA A 226 -14.17 -5.82 -12.19
CA ALA A 226 -14.13 -4.42 -12.62
C ALA A 226 -12.84 -3.75 -12.17
N LEU A 227 -12.42 -4.02 -10.93
CA LEU A 227 -11.18 -3.48 -10.39
C LEU A 227 -9.96 -3.95 -11.21
N LEU A 228 -9.89 -5.23 -11.56
CA LEU A 228 -8.81 -5.77 -12.39
C LEU A 228 -8.87 -5.23 -13.82
N ARG A 229 -10.08 -5.00 -14.39
CA ARG A 229 -10.21 -4.35 -15.69
C ARG A 229 -9.62 -2.94 -15.65
N ILE A 230 -9.97 -2.17 -14.62
CA ILE A 230 -9.41 -0.82 -14.41
C ILE A 230 -7.89 -0.88 -14.34
N ALA A 231 -7.34 -1.81 -13.58
CA ALA A 231 -5.88 -1.96 -13.44
C ALA A 231 -5.20 -2.23 -14.79
N ARG A 232 -5.85 -2.99 -15.67
CA ARG A 232 -5.34 -3.31 -17.00
C ARG A 232 -5.41 -2.15 -17.99
N GLU A 233 -6.19 -1.10 -17.70
CA GLU A 233 -6.22 0.13 -18.50
C GLU A 233 -4.95 0.96 -18.36
N ALA A 234 -4.14 0.69 -17.33
CA ALA A 234 -2.91 1.43 -17.08
C ALA A 234 -1.98 1.39 -18.30
N PRO A 235 -1.60 2.57 -18.87
CA PRO A 235 -0.69 2.59 -20.01
C PRO A 235 0.70 2.09 -19.62
N PRO A 236 1.55 1.74 -20.59
CA PRO A 236 2.92 1.35 -20.28
C PRO A 236 3.66 2.43 -19.48
N VAL A 237 4.51 1.99 -18.54
CA VAL A 237 5.40 2.92 -17.81
C VAL A 237 6.59 3.22 -18.72
N SER A 238 6.76 4.51 -19.05
CA SER A 238 7.82 4.93 -20.00
C SER A 238 9.19 5.05 -19.34
N GLY A 239 10.20 4.63 -20.03
CA GLY A 239 11.59 5.09 -19.90
C GLY A 239 12.51 4.31 -18.98
N VAL A 240 12.09 3.82 -17.85
CA VAL A 240 13.02 3.40 -16.80
C VAL A 240 12.98 1.89 -16.49
N CYS A 241 11.98 1.19 -17.00
CA CYS A 241 11.83 -0.24 -16.72
C CYS A 241 12.79 -1.16 -17.49
N GLN A 242 13.75 -0.58 -18.20
CA GLN A 242 14.58 -1.33 -19.14
C GLN A 242 15.87 -1.92 -18.58
N SER A 243 16.26 -1.58 -17.37
CA SER A 243 17.62 -1.90 -16.94
C SER A 243 17.80 -2.37 -15.52
N LEU A 244 16.76 -2.94 -14.93
CA LEU A 244 17.01 -3.72 -13.73
C LEU A 244 17.19 -5.18 -14.14
N ASP A 245 18.32 -5.42 -14.79
CA ASP A 245 18.87 -6.78 -14.84
C ASP A 245 19.18 -7.15 -13.38
N PRO A 246 18.42 -8.08 -12.78
CA PRO A 246 18.74 -8.51 -11.41
C PRO A 246 20.14 -9.15 -11.33
N ASN A 247 20.76 -9.39 -12.48
CA ASN A 247 22.12 -9.89 -12.61
C ASN A 247 23.09 -8.80 -13.07
N GLY A 248 22.66 -7.53 -13.11
CA GLY A 248 23.53 -6.41 -13.46
C GLY A 248 24.66 -6.21 -12.44
N PRO A 249 25.74 -5.50 -12.83
CA PRO A 249 26.94 -5.39 -11.98
C PRO A 249 26.70 -4.74 -10.61
N GLU A 250 25.57 -4.08 -10.42
CA GLU A 250 25.19 -3.46 -9.15
C GLU A 250 24.44 -4.40 -8.19
N GLY A 251 24.03 -5.59 -8.64
CA GLY A 251 23.22 -6.53 -7.86
C GLY A 251 23.86 -7.91 -7.63
N ARG A 252 25.05 -8.16 -8.15
CA ARG A 252 25.65 -9.49 -8.05
C ARG A 252 26.54 -9.63 -6.82
N ARG A 253 26.00 -10.27 -5.79
CA ARG A 253 26.85 -11.01 -4.88
C ARG A 253 27.31 -12.26 -5.64
N VAL A 254 28.60 -12.38 -5.91
CA VAL A 254 29.18 -13.61 -6.47
C VAL A 254 28.97 -14.70 -5.41
N ALA A 255 28.21 -15.75 -5.77
CA ALA A 255 28.00 -16.87 -4.86
C ALA A 255 29.35 -17.41 -4.41
N GLY A 256 29.58 -17.42 -3.08
CA GLY A 256 30.82 -17.88 -2.49
C GLY A 256 31.74 -16.81 -1.92
N GLN A 257 31.41 -15.51 -2.09
CA GLN A 257 32.14 -14.46 -1.36
C GLN A 257 31.68 -14.40 0.11
N ALA A 258 32.61 -14.34 1.03
CA ALA A 258 32.30 -14.11 2.45
C ALA A 258 31.59 -12.78 2.63
N ALA A 259 30.68 -12.69 3.59
CA ALA A 259 30.03 -11.45 3.93
C ALA A 259 31.07 -10.41 4.34
N LEU A 260 30.89 -9.16 3.87
CA LEU A 260 31.77 -8.04 4.25
C LEU A 260 31.61 -7.71 5.74
N CYS A 261 30.38 -7.80 6.23
CA CYS A 261 30.06 -7.60 7.65
C CYS A 261 28.71 -8.25 7.96
N ARG A 262 28.48 -8.51 9.24
CA ARG A 262 27.22 -9.08 9.76
C ARG A 262 26.50 -7.96 10.50
N ILE A 263 25.29 -7.65 10.07
CA ILE A 263 24.47 -6.59 10.66
C ILE A 263 23.27 -7.21 11.36
N GLY A 264 23.17 -7.00 12.66
CA GLY A 264 21.98 -7.31 13.43
C GLY A 264 20.91 -6.23 13.21
N ILE A 265 19.68 -6.64 12.93
CA ILE A 265 18.56 -5.71 12.83
C ILE A 265 17.56 -6.07 13.92
N LEU A 266 17.27 -5.13 14.83
CA LEU A 266 16.25 -5.37 15.86
C LEU A 266 14.88 -5.38 15.20
N GLN A 267 14.18 -6.51 15.28
CA GLN A 267 12.86 -6.62 14.62
C GLN A 267 11.91 -7.50 15.45
N ASP A 268 10.92 -6.85 16.05
CA ASP A 268 9.81 -7.49 16.78
C ASP A 268 8.68 -6.48 16.98
N ALA A 269 7.79 -6.70 17.95
CA ALA A 269 6.69 -5.78 18.24
C ALA A 269 7.16 -4.40 18.71
N ALA A 270 8.34 -4.31 19.35
CA ALA A 270 8.89 -3.04 19.82
C ALA A 270 9.59 -2.25 18.69
N PHE A 271 10.26 -2.94 17.77
CA PHE A 271 11.05 -2.34 16.69
C PHE A 271 10.63 -2.94 15.36
N GLN A 272 9.89 -2.17 14.55
CA GLN A 272 9.29 -2.70 13.34
C GLN A 272 9.26 -1.70 12.17
N PHE A 273 9.77 -0.48 12.37
CA PHE A 273 9.72 0.55 11.33
C PHE A 273 10.97 0.47 10.46
N TYR A 274 10.89 -0.33 9.42
CA TYR A 274 11.95 -0.53 8.42
C TYR A 274 11.35 -0.49 7.03
N TYR A 275 12.07 0.13 6.11
CA TYR A 275 11.76 0.01 4.68
C TYR A 275 12.46 -1.24 4.15
N PRO A 276 11.75 -2.12 3.43
CA PRO A 276 12.40 -3.29 2.82
C PRO A 276 13.60 -2.91 1.95
N GLU A 277 13.50 -1.79 1.22
CA GLU A 277 14.57 -1.29 0.36
C GLU A 277 15.88 -1.04 1.10
N ASN A 278 15.82 -0.57 2.36
CA ASN A 278 17.01 -0.32 3.15
C ASN A 278 17.72 -1.64 3.50
N ILE A 279 16.94 -2.66 3.87
CA ILE A 279 17.50 -3.98 4.19
C ILE A 279 18.10 -4.61 2.92
N GLU A 280 17.38 -4.54 1.81
CA GLU A 280 17.84 -5.04 0.51
C GLU A 280 19.12 -4.33 0.05
N ALA A 281 19.22 -3.02 0.27
CA ALA A 281 20.42 -2.25 -0.07
C ALA A 281 21.64 -2.69 0.75
N LEU A 282 21.45 -2.96 2.05
CA LEU A 282 22.53 -3.49 2.90
C LEU A 282 22.98 -4.87 2.40
N GLN A 283 22.03 -5.74 2.06
CA GLN A 283 22.33 -7.07 1.51
C GLN A 283 23.06 -6.98 0.17
N ALA A 284 22.60 -6.08 -0.71
CA ALA A 284 23.25 -5.84 -2.01
C ALA A 284 24.65 -5.30 -1.85
N ALA A 285 24.90 -4.50 -0.80
CA ALA A 285 26.24 -4.00 -0.46
C ALA A 285 27.15 -5.07 0.17
N GLY A 286 26.65 -6.28 0.38
CA GLY A 286 27.48 -7.41 0.88
C GLY A 286 27.27 -7.74 2.35
N ALA A 287 26.29 -7.11 3.03
CA ALA A 287 26.02 -7.43 4.43
C ALA A 287 25.25 -8.75 4.58
N GLU A 288 25.62 -9.54 5.58
CA GLU A 288 24.79 -10.63 6.08
C GLU A 288 23.85 -10.06 7.14
N ILE A 289 22.55 -10.20 6.93
CA ILE A 289 21.53 -9.65 7.85
C ILE A 289 21.09 -10.73 8.84
N ARG A 290 21.08 -10.38 10.12
CA ARG A 290 20.57 -11.22 11.21
C ARG A 290 19.50 -10.44 11.96
N PHE A 291 18.24 -10.92 11.92
CA PHE A 291 17.18 -10.33 12.69
C PHE A 291 17.28 -10.80 14.15
N VAL A 292 17.09 -9.86 15.07
CA VAL A 292 17.23 -10.08 16.52
C VAL A 292 15.99 -9.51 17.20
N SER A 293 15.38 -10.28 18.07
CA SER A 293 14.23 -9.80 18.85
C SER A 293 14.67 -9.41 20.27
N PRO A 294 14.77 -8.13 20.62
CA PRO A 294 15.09 -7.74 21.99
C PRO A 294 14.01 -8.10 23.02
N LEU A 295 12.82 -8.52 22.58
CA LEU A 295 11.77 -9.01 23.49
C LEU A 295 11.91 -10.51 23.80
N ARG A 296 12.74 -11.25 23.06
CA ARG A 296 12.84 -12.72 23.20
C ARG A 296 14.25 -13.25 23.39
N GLU A 297 15.25 -12.55 22.87
CA GLU A 297 16.65 -13.01 22.85
C GLU A 297 17.47 -12.25 23.89
N GLU A 298 18.08 -12.98 24.82
CA GLU A 298 18.83 -12.41 25.94
C GLU A 298 20.25 -11.96 25.55
N THR A 299 20.73 -12.36 24.38
CA THR A 299 22.08 -12.01 23.94
C THR A 299 22.10 -11.69 22.46
N LEU A 300 22.96 -10.75 22.10
CA LEU A 300 23.18 -10.45 20.68
C LEU A 300 23.93 -11.60 20.02
N PRO A 301 23.57 -11.99 18.79
CA PRO A 301 24.36 -12.95 18.04
C PRO A 301 25.73 -12.36 17.66
N ASP A 302 26.59 -13.16 17.05
CA ASP A 302 27.87 -12.71 16.53
C ASP A 302 27.65 -11.77 15.34
N ILE A 303 27.70 -10.45 15.57
CA ILE A 303 27.49 -9.38 14.61
C ILE A 303 28.57 -8.31 14.72
N ASP A 304 28.80 -7.60 13.62
CA ASP A 304 29.80 -6.54 13.53
C ASP A 304 29.18 -5.14 13.73
N ALA A 305 27.87 -5.02 13.49
CA ALA A 305 27.12 -3.76 13.62
C ALA A 305 25.66 -4.04 13.99
N LEU A 306 24.99 -3.04 14.56
CA LEU A 306 23.59 -3.14 14.97
C LEU A 306 22.81 -2.00 14.31
N TYR A 307 21.70 -2.34 13.65
CA TYR A 307 20.75 -1.38 13.07
C TYR A 307 19.45 -1.41 13.90
N ILE A 308 19.16 -0.31 14.55
CA ILE A 308 17.97 -0.14 15.39
C ILE A 308 17.06 0.87 14.68
N GLY A 309 15.92 0.40 14.20
CA GLY A 309 14.90 1.23 13.56
C GLY A 309 13.91 1.81 14.56
N GLY A 310 12.82 2.31 14.04
CA GLY A 310 11.73 2.84 14.86
C GLY A 310 10.72 1.76 15.24
N GLY A 311 9.70 2.19 15.98
CA GLY A 311 8.63 1.32 16.45
C GLY A 311 7.90 1.96 17.62
N PHE A 312 7.44 1.11 18.54
CA PHE A 312 6.77 1.52 19.76
C PHE A 312 7.45 0.88 20.98
N PRO A 313 8.75 1.13 21.20
CA PRO A 313 9.45 0.53 22.34
C PRO A 313 8.87 0.96 23.69
N GLU A 314 8.25 2.16 23.76
CA GLU A 314 7.59 2.63 24.98
C GLU A 314 6.42 1.74 25.42
N THR A 315 5.76 1.06 24.50
CA THR A 315 4.67 0.13 24.86
C THR A 315 5.20 -1.20 25.40
N HIS A 316 6.49 -1.47 25.19
CA HIS A 316 7.20 -2.68 25.63
C HIS A 316 8.34 -2.37 26.60
N ALA A 317 8.28 -1.19 27.27
CA ALA A 317 9.38 -0.70 28.09
C ALA A 317 9.74 -1.68 29.25
N GLN A 318 8.74 -2.30 29.86
CA GLN A 318 8.97 -3.25 30.96
C GLN A 318 9.70 -4.51 30.48
N GLU A 319 9.24 -5.07 29.37
CA GLU A 319 9.87 -6.28 28.79
C GLU A 319 11.30 -5.97 28.35
N LEU A 320 11.50 -4.84 27.67
CA LEU A 320 12.84 -4.43 27.21
C LEU A 320 13.78 -4.15 28.37
N SER A 321 13.28 -3.58 29.46
CA SER A 321 14.09 -3.29 30.63
C SER A 321 14.43 -4.55 31.45
N ALA A 322 13.64 -5.60 31.30
CA ALA A 322 13.87 -6.87 31.97
C ALA A 322 14.88 -7.77 31.25
N ASN A 323 15.15 -7.48 29.99
CA ASN A 323 16.12 -8.17 29.15
C ASN A 323 17.42 -7.36 29.06
#